data_5aa93bcb572608a465c8236b3ece544a
#
_entry.id   5aa93bcb572608a465c8236b3ece544a
#
_cell.length_a   1.000
_cell.length_b   1.000
_cell.length_c   1.000
_cell.angle_alpha   90.00
_cell.angle_beta   90.00
_cell.angle_gamma   90.00
#
_symmetry.space_group_name_H-M   'P 1'
#
loop_
_entity.id
_entity.type
_entity.pdbx_description
1 polymer ?
#
loop_
_entity_poly.entity_id
_entity_poly.type
_entity_poly.pdbx_seq_one_letter_code
_entity_poly.pdbx_strand_id
1 'polypeptide(L)'
;VPFFAIFNMEVSHESQVWKRANEPLVIHPDSIIPPPYHPDDETTRRDWAVAYSNIHEMDKQVQQFIDEVDEAGLLDETIIIWYSDNGGPMPRQKRELYESGTLVPFMVRFPDGKLAGMVDNDLHMFVDIPATILSLANILPPDYMHGIPFLGKFKGESRNYVYGARDRLDEIVERQTCVRDGRFRYVRNYLPEKSGYMEILSRLNMPMMQNMVRLFKRGKLNKETSRWFEKPPKIEELYDVNNDPHEMKNLIDNPAYSKEVERLRGEMEAWNKCYNPYLGLTEAELREKLWPGGEQPIVEPPVCVKTGTNKIQVKSNT
;
A
#
# COMPACT_ATOMS: atom_id res chain seq x y z
N VAL A 1 13.02 -12.05 29.01
CA VAL A 1 11.62 -12.34 28.59
C VAL A 1 11.47 -11.91 27.15
N PRO A 2 10.96 -12.78 26.23
CA PRO A 2 10.71 -12.36 24.86
C PRO A 2 9.78 -11.14 24.81
N PHE A 3 10.04 -10.24 23.86
CA PHE A 3 9.24 -9.02 23.66
C PHE A 3 8.82 -8.91 22.18
N PHE A 4 7.81 -8.11 21.92
CA PHE A 4 7.40 -7.64 20.61
C PHE A 4 7.15 -6.15 20.71
N ALA A 5 7.79 -5.36 19.85
CA ALA A 5 7.66 -3.92 19.81
C ALA A 5 7.40 -3.43 18.39
N ILE A 6 6.60 -2.38 18.25
CA ILE A 6 6.34 -1.70 16.97
C ILE A 6 6.60 -0.22 17.17
N PHE A 7 7.38 0.36 16.24
CA PHE A 7 7.67 1.77 16.19
C PHE A 7 7.13 2.36 14.90
N ASN A 8 6.38 3.45 14.99
CA ASN A 8 5.84 4.17 13.83
C ASN A 8 6.63 5.46 13.60
N MET A 9 7.22 5.60 12.42
CA MET A 9 8.01 6.76 12.03
C MET A 9 7.20 7.62 11.07
N GLU A 10 6.74 8.77 11.55
CA GLU A 10 5.88 9.66 10.78
C GLU A 10 6.62 10.67 9.92
N VAL A 11 7.95 10.75 10.02
CA VAL A 11 8.75 11.79 9.34
C VAL A 11 8.70 11.66 7.82
N SER A 12 8.49 10.45 7.27
CA SER A 12 8.31 10.18 5.83
C SER A 12 6.86 10.28 5.34
N HIS A 13 5.89 10.54 6.24
CA HIS A 13 4.48 10.68 5.87
C HIS A 13 4.24 11.83 4.88
N GLU A 14 3.26 11.71 3.96
CA GLU A 14 2.97 12.72 2.94
C GLU A 14 2.84 14.15 3.49
N SER A 15 2.26 14.31 4.69
CA SER A 15 2.10 15.64 5.30
C SER A 15 3.44 16.32 5.62
N GLN A 16 4.50 15.57 5.76
CA GLN A 16 5.83 16.13 6.05
C GLN A 16 6.46 16.78 4.81
N VAL A 17 5.97 16.48 3.61
CA VAL A 17 6.43 17.16 2.39
C VAL A 17 6.14 18.66 2.46
N TRP A 18 4.98 19.07 2.97
CA TRP A 18 4.68 20.51 3.13
C TRP A 18 5.03 21.07 4.51
N LYS A 19 4.94 20.27 5.58
CA LYS A 19 5.29 20.73 6.92
C LYS A 19 6.79 21.00 7.06
N ARG A 20 7.63 20.22 6.39
CA ARG A 20 9.09 20.30 6.44
C ARG A 20 9.70 20.95 5.18
N ALA A 21 8.90 21.63 4.37
CA ALA A 21 9.34 22.24 3.11
C ALA A 21 10.48 23.27 3.28
N ASN A 22 10.67 23.83 4.48
CA ASN A 22 11.72 24.81 4.79
C ASN A 22 12.91 24.19 5.52
N GLU A 23 12.90 22.89 5.81
CA GLU A 23 14.05 22.20 6.40
C GLU A 23 15.21 22.09 5.39
N PRO A 24 16.45 21.96 5.86
CA PRO A 24 17.59 21.73 4.98
C PRO A 24 17.42 20.47 4.12
N LEU A 25 17.70 20.59 2.84
CA LEU A 25 17.63 19.49 1.90
C LEU A 25 18.93 18.69 1.89
N VAL A 26 18.83 17.38 1.96
CA VAL A 26 19.97 16.46 1.81
C VAL A 26 20.28 16.20 0.33
N ILE A 27 19.26 16.26 -0.52
CA ILE A 27 19.36 16.05 -1.98
C ILE A 27 18.97 17.33 -2.70
N HIS A 28 19.83 17.78 -3.62
CA HIS A 28 19.55 18.98 -4.42
C HIS A 28 18.39 18.70 -5.42
N PRO A 29 17.41 19.62 -5.59
CA PRO A 29 16.29 19.44 -6.52
C PRO A 29 16.72 19.12 -7.96
N ASP A 30 17.84 19.65 -8.43
CA ASP A 30 18.36 19.38 -9.79
C ASP A 30 18.79 17.92 -10.00
N SER A 31 19.04 17.18 -8.91
CA SER A 31 19.37 15.74 -8.97
C SER A 31 18.12 14.85 -9.05
N ILE A 32 16.93 15.44 -8.93
CA ILE A 32 15.66 14.69 -8.96
C ILE A 32 15.24 14.42 -10.41
N ILE A 33 14.92 13.16 -10.69
CA ILE A 33 14.24 12.74 -11.91
C ILE A 33 12.84 12.25 -11.50
N PRO A 34 11.79 13.05 -11.71
CA PRO A 34 10.43 12.62 -11.35
C PRO A 34 9.98 11.43 -12.21
N PRO A 35 9.12 10.55 -11.69
CA PRO A 35 8.48 9.52 -12.51
C PRO A 35 7.63 10.14 -13.62
N PRO A 36 7.39 9.42 -14.74
CA PRO A 36 6.75 10.00 -15.94
C PRO A 36 5.30 10.48 -15.74
N TYR A 37 4.66 10.05 -14.68
CA TYR A 37 3.31 10.52 -14.33
C TYR A 37 3.30 11.84 -13.53
N HIS A 38 4.46 12.43 -13.27
CA HIS A 38 4.60 13.76 -12.65
C HIS A 38 5.15 14.77 -13.66
N PRO A 39 4.78 16.06 -13.57
CA PRO A 39 5.44 17.09 -14.36
C PRO A 39 6.90 17.25 -13.90
N ASP A 40 7.80 17.43 -14.83
CA ASP A 40 9.21 17.72 -14.52
C ASP A 40 9.41 19.25 -14.47
N ASP A 41 9.17 19.83 -13.30
CA ASP A 41 9.33 21.24 -13.02
C ASP A 41 9.97 21.50 -11.65
N GLU A 42 10.34 22.74 -11.39
CA GLU A 42 11.02 23.14 -10.15
C GLU A 42 10.21 22.77 -8.89
N THR A 43 8.90 22.97 -8.91
CA THR A 43 8.01 22.68 -7.78
C THR A 43 8.00 21.18 -7.48
N THR A 44 7.85 20.36 -8.52
CA THR A 44 7.87 18.92 -8.42
C THR A 44 9.20 18.40 -7.89
N ARG A 45 10.30 18.87 -8.46
CA ARG A 45 11.66 18.47 -8.04
C ARG A 45 11.93 18.85 -6.58
N ARG A 46 11.46 20.03 -6.15
CA ARG A 46 11.62 20.47 -4.76
C ARG A 46 10.84 19.57 -3.79
N ASP A 47 9.58 19.29 -4.04
CA ASP A 47 8.79 18.45 -3.15
C ASP A 47 9.36 17.02 -3.07
N TRP A 48 9.87 16.47 -4.17
CA TRP A 48 10.60 15.22 -4.17
C TRP A 48 11.89 15.28 -3.35
N ALA A 49 12.65 16.37 -3.44
CA ALA A 49 13.87 16.56 -2.64
C ALA A 49 13.55 16.63 -1.14
N VAL A 50 12.42 17.24 -0.75
CA VAL A 50 11.91 17.21 0.63
C VAL A 50 11.55 15.78 1.04
N ALA A 51 10.82 15.04 0.19
CA ALA A 51 10.45 13.66 0.48
C ALA A 51 11.68 12.76 0.70
N TYR A 52 12.70 12.86 -0.14
CA TYR A 52 13.95 12.12 0.04
C TYR A 52 14.72 12.56 1.29
N SER A 53 14.71 13.85 1.63
CA SER A 53 15.32 14.34 2.86
C SER A 53 14.61 13.82 4.11
N ASN A 54 13.28 13.66 4.03
CA ASN A 54 12.49 13.03 5.08
C ASN A 54 12.79 11.54 5.24
N ILE A 55 13.02 10.82 4.13
CA ILE A 55 13.45 9.42 4.17
C ILE A 55 14.84 9.29 4.82
N HIS A 56 15.77 10.19 4.50
CA HIS A 56 17.07 10.21 5.13
C HIS A 56 16.97 10.47 6.65
N GLU A 57 16.06 11.34 7.08
CA GLU A 57 15.82 11.58 8.50
C GLU A 57 15.18 10.38 9.19
N MET A 58 14.26 9.68 8.51
CA MET A 58 13.70 8.41 8.99
C MET A 58 14.81 7.35 9.17
N ASP A 59 15.74 7.25 8.23
CA ASP A 59 16.85 6.30 8.29
C ASP A 59 17.70 6.51 9.56
N LYS A 60 17.96 7.79 9.94
CA LYS A 60 18.61 8.10 11.22
C LYS A 60 17.81 7.66 12.44
N GLN A 61 16.48 7.83 12.41
CA GLN A 61 15.62 7.37 13.50
C GLN A 61 15.64 5.84 13.61
N VAL A 62 15.64 5.12 12.48
CA VAL A 62 15.80 3.66 12.45
C VAL A 62 17.13 3.25 13.07
N GLN A 63 18.23 3.93 12.70
CA GLN A 63 19.55 3.65 13.26
C GLN A 63 19.58 3.84 14.79
N GLN A 64 18.95 4.90 15.31
CA GLN A 64 18.85 5.11 16.75
C GLN A 64 18.17 3.94 17.48
N PHE A 65 17.06 3.42 16.94
CA PHE A 65 16.41 2.25 17.54
C PHE A 65 17.28 0.99 17.46
N ILE A 66 18.04 0.81 16.38
CA ILE A 66 18.98 -0.32 16.26
C ILE A 66 20.10 -0.18 17.31
N ASP A 67 20.64 1.01 17.47
CA ASP A 67 21.68 1.30 18.46
C ASP A 67 21.19 1.04 19.90
N GLU A 68 19.96 1.45 20.24
CA GLU A 68 19.33 1.15 21.55
C GLU A 68 19.20 -0.36 21.81
N VAL A 69 18.85 -1.14 20.80
CA VAL A 69 18.76 -2.61 20.89
C VAL A 69 20.14 -3.23 21.06
N ASP A 70 21.15 -2.68 20.38
CA ASP A 70 22.55 -3.13 20.47
C ASP A 70 23.16 -2.80 21.85
N GLU A 71 22.99 -1.57 22.33
CA GLU A 71 23.43 -1.11 23.65
C GLU A 71 22.79 -1.94 24.80
N ALA A 72 21.56 -2.40 24.59
CA ALA A 72 20.90 -3.32 25.52
C ALA A 72 21.44 -4.76 25.45
N GLY A 73 22.36 -5.06 24.53
CA GLY A 73 22.89 -6.42 24.29
C GLY A 73 21.90 -7.40 23.70
N LEU A 74 20.87 -6.90 23.01
CA LEU A 74 19.76 -7.71 22.47
C LEU A 74 19.81 -7.89 20.94
N LEU A 75 20.72 -7.22 20.24
CA LEU A 75 20.76 -7.21 18.78
C LEU A 75 20.97 -8.61 18.18
N ASP A 76 21.76 -9.45 18.84
CA ASP A 76 22.04 -10.83 18.40
C ASP A 76 20.94 -11.84 18.80
N GLU A 77 19.89 -11.38 19.46
CA GLU A 77 18.72 -12.18 19.82
C GLU A 77 17.42 -11.62 19.22
N THR A 78 17.50 -10.53 18.44
CA THR A 78 16.32 -9.80 17.93
C THR A 78 16.21 -9.89 16.42
N ILE A 79 15.03 -10.29 15.93
CA ILE A 79 14.64 -10.16 14.52
C ILE A 79 14.11 -8.74 14.33
N ILE A 80 14.71 -7.98 13.40
CA ILE A 80 14.27 -6.63 13.06
C ILE A 80 13.55 -6.69 11.70
N ILE A 81 12.34 -6.18 11.67
CA ILE A 81 11.52 -6.07 10.45
C ILE A 81 11.26 -4.59 10.20
N TRP A 82 11.68 -4.10 9.04
CA TRP A 82 11.42 -2.73 8.61
C TRP A 82 10.63 -2.73 7.30
N TYR A 83 9.55 -1.95 7.25
CA TYR A 83 8.71 -1.84 6.06
C TYR A 83 7.92 -0.53 6.06
N SER A 84 7.42 -0.12 4.88
CA SER A 84 6.46 0.97 4.74
C SER A 84 5.04 0.44 4.75
N ASP A 85 4.09 1.20 5.29
CA ASP A 85 2.66 0.87 5.34
C ASP A 85 1.94 1.07 3.99
N ASN A 86 2.51 1.91 3.11
CA ASN A 86 2.02 2.16 1.76
C ASN A 86 3.17 2.58 0.85
N GLY A 87 2.88 2.76 -0.44
CA GLY A 87 3.82 3.33 -1.39
C GLY A 87 4.17 4.80 -1.09
N GLY A 88 4.87 5.47 -2.00
CA GLY A 88 5.44 6.79 -1.78
C GLY A 88 4.43 7.89 -1.40
N PRO A 89 4.92 9.02 -0.84
CA PRO A 89 4.07 10.08 -0.30
C PRO A 89 3.52 11.05 -1.35
N MET A 90 3.90 10.89 -2.62
CA MET A 90 3.60 11.84 -3.67
C MET A 90 2.25 11.56 -4.35
N PRO A 91 1.70 12.50 -5.15
CA PRO A 91 0.50 12.26 -5.95
C PRO A 91 0.62 11.00 -6.82
N ARG A 92 -0.49 10.29 -7.04
CA ARG A 92 -0.54 9.00 -7.77
C ARG A 92 0.32 7.89 -7.12
N GLN A 93 0.59 7.98 -5.84
CA GLN A 93 1.28 6.95 -5.04
C GLN A 93 0.39 6.46 -3.90
N LYS A 94 0.52 7.00 -2.70
CA LYS A 94 -0.38 6.66 -1.58
C LYS A 94 -1.85 6.74 -2.01
N ARG A 95 -2.66 5.77 -1.63
CA ARG A 95 -4.08 5.56 -1.96
C ARG A 95 -4.34 4.96 -3.35
N GLU A 96 -3.34 4.85 -4.21
CA GLU A 96 -3.52 4.27 -5.54
C GLU A 96 -3.30 2.75 -5.53
N LEU A 97 -4.01 2.04 -6.41
CA LEU A 97 -3.85 0.60 -6.60
C LEU A 97 -2.77 0.24 -7.64
N TYR A 98 -1.92 1.19 -8.01
CA TYR A 98 -0.74 0.98 -8.86
C TYR A 98 0.47 0.50 -8.04
N GLU A 99 1.52 0.01 -8.71
CA GLU A 99 2.79 -0.35 -8.05
C GLU A 99 3.30 0.80 -7.17
N SER A 100 3.19 2.03 -7.65
CA SER A 100 3.60 3.23 -6.90
C SER A 100 2.91 3.40 -5.54
N GLY A 101 1.71 2.83 -5.36
CA GLY A 101 0.96 2.89 -4.11
C GLY A 101 0.99 1.60 -3.29
N THR A 102 1.31 0.47 -3.91
CA THR A 102 1.17 -0.87 -3.30
C THR A 102 2.47 -1.66 -3.20
N LEU A 103 3.47 -1.38 -4.03
CA LEU A 103 4.80 -1.97 -3.88
C LEU A 103 5.58 -1.21 -2.81
N VAL A 104 5.81 -1.87 -1.68
CA VAL A 104 6.47 -1.27 -0.52
C VAL A 104 7.82 -1.92 -0.26
N PRO A 105 8.83 -1.18 0.23
CA PRO A 105 10.04 -1.78 0.74
C PRO A 105 9.74 -2.63 1.97
N PHE A 106 10.37 -3.80 2.05
CA PHE A 106 10.26 -4.72 3.17
C PHE A 106 11.61 -5.40 3.39
N MET A 107 12.17 -5.29 4.57
CA MET A 107 13.46 -5.86 4.95
C MET A 107 13.37 -6.61 6.25
N VAL A 108 14.10 -7.74 6.35
CA VAL A 108 14.19 -8.53 7.57
C VAL A 108 15.67 -8.78 7.88
N ARG A 109 16.09 -8.42 9.09
CA ARG A 109 17.38 -8.79 9.66
C ARG A 109 17.18 -9.91 10.66
N PHE A 110 17.83 -11.03 10.45
CA PHE A 110 17.94 -12.10 11.44
C PHE A 110 19.18 -11.93 12.31
N PRO A 111 19.12 -12.26 13.61
CA PRO A 111 20.24 -12.06 14.54
C PRO A 111 21.49 -12.87 14.16
N ASP A 112 21.31 -14.06 13.60
CA ASP A 112 22.40 -14.97 13.19
C ASP A 112 22.91 -14.69 11.75
N GLY A 113 22.49 -13.61 11.13
CA GLY A 113 22.81 -13.29 9.73
C GLY A 113 22.17 -14.23 8.70
N LYS A 114 21.26 -15.10 9.14
CA LYS A 114 20.55 -16.03 8.26
C LYS A 114 19.83 -15.26 7.15
N LEU A 115 19.91 -15.79 5.93
CA LEU A 115 19.31 -15.21 4.72
C LEU A 115 19.90 -13.84 4.34
N ALA A 116 21.03 -13.42 4.90
CA ALA A 116 21.67 -12.15 4.54
C ALA A 116 21.98 -12.09 3.03
N GLY A 117 21.63 -10.98 2.39
CA GLY A 117 21.79 -10.77 0.95
C GLY A 117 20.78 -11.47 0.06
N MET A 118 19.84 -12.23 0.62
CA MET A 118 18.74 -12.82 -0.16
C MET A 118 17.75 -11.75 -0.58
N VAL A 119 17.23 -11.89 -1.81
CA VAL A 119 16.10 -11.12 -2.33
C VAL A 119 14.95 -12.09 -2.57
N ASP A 120 13.81 -11.81 -1.97
CA ASP A 120 12.57 -12.54 -2.19
C ASP A 120 11.71 -11.77 -3.22
N ASN A 121 11.38 -12.43 -4.34
CA ASN A 121 10.56 -11.86 -5.41
C ASN A 121 9.14 -12.45 -5.42
N ASP A 122 8.79 -13.25 -4.41
CA ASP A 122 7.46 -13.81 -4.28
C ASP A 122 6.44 -12.71 -3.93
N LEU A 123 5.18 -13.00 -4.22
CA LEU A 123 4.09 -12.08 -3.94
C LEU A 123 3.62 -12.22 -2.49
N HIS A 124 3.63 -11.13 -1.75
CA HIS A 124 3.16 -11.04 -0.36
C HIS A 124 2.11 -9.94 -0.20
N MET A 125 1.25 -10.11 0.80
CA MET A 125 0.24 -9.12 1.19
C MET A 125 0.43 -8.71 2.64
N PHE A 126 -0.04 -7.54 3.03
CA PHE A 126 0.03 -7.12 4.45
C PHE A 126 -0.68 -8.08 5.41
N VAL A 127 -1.73 -8.76 4.98
CA VAL A 127 -2.40 -9.80 5.79
C VAL A 127 -1.46 -10.97 6.15
N ASP A 128 -0.36 -11.15 5.41
CA ASP A 128 0.63 -12.21 5.64
C ASP A 128 1.60 -11.84 6.77
N ILE A 129 1.79 -10.55 7.07
CA ILE A 129 2.73 -10.07 8.09
C ILE A 129 2.38 -10.60 9.48
N PRO A 130 1.16 -10.45 10.02
CA PRO A 130 0.83 -10.98 11.34
C PRO A 130 1.00 -12.49 11.44
N ALA A 131 0.61 -13.24 10.40
CA ALA A 131 0.81 -14.69 10.34
C ALA A 131 2.30 -15.06 10.32
N THR A 132 3.12 -14.28 9.60
CA THR A 132 4.58 -14.46 9.55
C THR A 132 5.23 -14.17 10.90
N ILE A 133 4.82 -13.13 11.61
CA ILE A 133 5.32 -12.81 12.96
C ILE A 133 5.02 -13.95 13.93
N LEU A 134 3.82 -14.51 13.91
CA LEU A 134 3.48 -15.68 14.71
C LEU A 134 4.36 -16.90 14.34
N SER A 135 4.56 -17.13 13.05
CA SER A 135 5.42 -18.21 12.55
C SER A 135 6.88 -18.06 12.99
N LEU A 136 7.42 -16.83 12.97
CA LEU A 136 8.77 -16.52 13.47
C LEU A 136 8.88 -16.74 14.99
N ALA A 137 7.81 -16.47 15.73
CA ALA A 137 7.72 -16.74 17.17
C ALA A 137 7.43 -18.22 17.50
N ASN A 138 7.45 -19.12 16.51
CA ASN A 138 7.07 -20.54 16.63
C ASN A 138 5.63 -20.77 17.13
N ILE A 139 4.73 -19.83 16.88
CA ILE A 139 3.30 -19.93 17.18
C ILE A 139 2.57 -20.26 15.87
N LEU A 140 1.75 -21.31 15.88
CA LEU A 140 0.93 -21.66 14.74
C LEU A 140 -0.13 -20.57 14.53
N PRO A 141 -0.17 -19.91 13.35
CA PRO A 141 -1.23 -18.95 13.05
C PRO A 141 -2.62 -19.59 13.16
N PRO A 142 -3.59 -18.91 13.78
CA PRO A 142 -4.97 -19.40 13.86
C PRO A 142 -5.64 -19.53 12.49
N ASP A 143 -6.53 -20.51 12.34
CA ASP A 143 -7.21 -20.81 11.08
C ASP A 143 -8.09 -19.68 10.53
N TYR A 144 -8.50 -18.71 11.37
CA TYR A 144 -9.25 -17.54 10.93
C TYR A 144 -8.38 -16.43 10.29
N MET A 145 -7.05 -16.54 10.36
CA MET A 145 -6.15 -15.60 9.68
C MET A 145 -6.08 -15.93 8.20
N HIS A 146 -6.34 -14.94 7.35
CA HIS A 146 -6.25 -15.09 5.90
C HIS A 146 -4.82 -15.01 5.36
N GLY A 147 -3.87 -14.59 6.20
CA GLY A 147 -2.47 -14.44 5.84
C GLY A 147 -1.74 -15.78 5.74
N ILE A 148 -0.82 -15.87 4.77
CA ILE A 148 0.07 -17.02 4.59
C ILE A 148 1.46 -16.62 5.12
N PRO A 149 1.99 -17.28 6.15
CA PRO A 149 3.33 -16.96 6.62
C PRO A 149 4.37 -17.20 5.52
N PHE A 150 5.20 -16.23 5.23
CA PHE A 150 6.27 -16.33 4.25
C PHE A 150 7.67 -16.56 4.87
N LEU A 151 7.77 -16.47 6.21
CA LEU A 151 8.97 -16.79 6.99
C LEU A 151 8.60 -17.62 8.23
N GLY A 152 9.62 -18.23 8.86
CA GLY A 152 9.48 -18.96 10.11
C GLY A 152 9.07 -20.41 9.94
N LYS A 153 8.74 -21.04 11.06
CA LYS A 153 8.47 -22.49 11.15
C LYS A 153 7.26 -22.95 10.34
N PHE A 154 6.27 -22.08 10.20
CA PHE A 154 4.99 -22.39 9.54
C PHE A 154 4.87 -21.70 8.19
N LYS A 155 6.02 -21.43 7.51
CA LYS A 155 6.02 -20.88 6.15
C LYS A 155 5.13 -21.74 5.26
N GLY A 156 4.18 -21.07 4.58
CA GLY A 156 3.28 -21.67 3.61
C GLY A 156 3.79 -21.57 2.17
N GLU A 157 2.93 -21.91 1.22
CA GLU A 157 3.22 -21.77 -0.21
C GLU A 157 3.11 -20.30 -0.65
N SER A 158 3.94 -19.92 -1.63
CA SER A 158 3.92 -18.58 -2.20
C SER A 158 2.61 -18.31 -2.94
N ARG A 159 2.15 -17.06 -2.91
CA ARG A 159 0.94 -16.63 -3.62
C ARG A 159 1.20 -16.51 -5.11
N ASN A 160 0.24 -16.95 -5.92
CA ASN A 160 0.22 -16.66 -7.37
C ASN A 160 -0.35 -15.27 -7.66
N TYR A 161 -1.17 -14.74 -6.75
CA TYR A 161 -1.87 -13.46 -6.88
C TYR A 161 -1.88 -12.68 -5.58
N VAL A 162 -1.83 -11.36 -5.71
CA VAL A 162 -2.13 -10.43 -4.62
C VAL A 162 -3.25 -9.49 -5.06
N TYR A 163 -4.01 -8.98 -4.08
CA TYR A 163 -5.22 -8.22 -4.32
C TYR A 163 -5.19 -6.90 -3.57
N GLY A 164 -5.88 -5.92 -4.13
CA GLY A 164 -6.09 -4.63 -3.48
C GLY A 164 -7.51 -4.13 -3.72
N ALA A 165 -8.01 -3.36 -2.77
CA ALA A 165 -9.28 -2.67 -2.88
C ALA A 165 -9.17 -1.25 -2.36
N ARG A 166 -9.87 -0.34 -3.02
CA ARG A 166 -10.03 1.04 -2.61
C ARG A 166 -11.50 1.39 -2.75
N ASP A 167 -12.13 1.82 -1.68
CA ASP A 167 -13.58 2.06 -1.68
C ASP A 167 -13.92 3.45 -1.16
N ARG A 168 -13.49 3.78 0.07
CA ARG A 168 -13.67 5.09 0.70
C ARG A 168 -12.36 5.50 1.31
N LEU A 169 -11.81 6.60 0.82
CA LEU A 169 -10.54 7.15 1.31
C LEU A 169 -10.72 8.63 1.60
N ASP A 170 -10.41 9.01 2.84
CA ASP A 170 -10.61 10.37 3.34
C ASP A 170 -12.08 10.81 3.11
N GLU A 171 -12.32 11.94 2.46
CA GLU A 171 -13.65 12.46 2.13
C GLU A 171 -14.22 11.92 0.81
N ILE A 172 -13.51 11.03 0.11
CA ILE A 172 -13.87 10.60 -1.23
C ILE A 172 -14.48 9.20 -1.21
N VAL A 173 -15.64 9.07 -1.86
CA VAL A 173 -16.21 7.77 -2.21
C VAL A 173 -15.76 7.42 -3.62
N GLU A 174 -15.02 6.33 -3.72
CA GLU A 174 -14.58 5.71 -4.96
C GLU A 174 -14.65 4.20 -4.80
N ARG A 175 -14.54 3.45 -5.90
CA ARG A 175 -14.61 2.00 -5.80
C ARG A 175 -13.78 1.34 -6.88
N GLN A 176 -12.66 0.79 -6.47
CA GLN A 176 -11.74 0.07 -7.33
C GLN A 176 -11.25 -1.20 -6.66
N THR A 177 -10.99 -2.23 -7.45
CA THR A 177 -10.25 -3.42 -7.02
C THR A 177 -9.15 -3.75 -8.03
N CYS A 178 -8.09 -4.40 -7.56
CA CYS A 178 -7.04 -4.89 -8.44
C CYS A 178 -6.62 -6.31 -8.07
N VAL A 179 -6.10 -7.01 -9.05
CA VAL A 179 -5.34 -8.25 -8.89
C VAL A 179 -4.00 -8.13 -9.62
N ARG A 180 -2.94 -8.65 -9.02
CA ARG A 180 -1.60 -8.69 -9.59
C ARG A 180 -1.04 -10.10 -9.50
N ASP A 181 -0.50 -10.60 -10.59
CA ASP A 181 0.34 -11.79 -10.64
C ASP A 181 1.84 -11.40 -10.73
N GLY A 182 2.72 -12.31 -11.04
CA GLY A 182 4.16 -12.04 -11.17
C GLY A 182 4.53 -11.00 -12.24
N ARG A 183 3.64 -10.69 -13.20
CA ARG A 183 3.92 -9.81 -14.33
C ARG A 183 2.87 -8.76 -14.62
N PHE A 184 1.59 -9.09 -14.47
CA PHE A 184 0.49 -8.23 -14.89
C PHE A 184 -0.31 -7.74 -13.67
N ARG A 185 -0.74 -6.47 -13.76
CA ARG A 185 -1.74 -5.89 -12.88
C ARG A 185 -3.00 -5.59 -13.66
N TYR A 186 -4.14 -6.06 -13.16
CA TYR A 186 -5.45 -5.72 -13.67
C TYR A 186 -6.20 -4.91 -12.61
N VAL A 187 -6.80 -3.80 -13.02
CA VAL A 187 -7.58 -2.90 -12.15
C VAL A 187 -8.98 -2.76 -12.73
N ARG A 188 -10.01 -2.76 -11.87
CA ARG A 188 -11.39 -2.47 -12.26
C ARG A 188 -11.98 -1.34 -11.46
N ASN A 189 -12.55 -0.38 -12.18
CA ASN A 189 -13.30 0.76 -11.69
C ASN A 189 -14.79 0.45 -11.65
N TYR A 190 -15.43 0.64 -10.50
CA TYR A 190 -16.89 0.41 -10.33
C TYR A 190 -17.69 1.72 -10.34
N LEU A 191 -17.02 2.87 -10.30
CA LEU A 191 -17.61 4.20 -10.40
C LEU A 191 -16.93 4.98 -11.55
N PRO A 192 -17.12 4.55 -12.82
CA PRO A 192 -16.37 5.07 -13.96
C PRO A 192 -16.71 6.53 -14.33
N GLU A 193 -17.74 7.09 -13.73
CA GLU A 193 -18.10 8.51 -13.88
C GLU A 193 -17.17 9.45 -13.11
N LYS A 194 -16.37 8.92 -12.17
CA LYS A 194 -15.38 9.68 -11.40
C LYS A 194 -13.99 9.58 -12.06
N SER A 195 -13.18 10.63 -11.92
CA SER A 195 -11.79 10.60 -12.39
C SER A 195 -10.91 9.75 -11.47
N GLY A 196 -9.75 9.30 -11.98
CA GLY A 196 -8.72 8.67 -11.14
C GLY A 196 -8.16 9.62 -10.07
N TYR A 197 -8.14 10.92 -10.36
CA TYR A 197 -7.76 11.94 -9.39
C TYR A 197 -8.83 12.13 -8.31
N MET A 198 -8.42 11.96 -7.07
CA MET A 198 -9.23 12.26 -5.89
C MET A 198 -8.82 13.64 -5.35
N GLU A 199 -9.77 14.58 -5.29
CA GLU A 199 -9.53 15.89 -4.70
C GLU A 199 -9.57 15.80 -3.17
N ILE A 200 -8.44 15.40 -2.58
CA ILE A 200 -8.27 15.30 -1.13
C ILE A 200 -7.74 16.63 -0.62
N LEU A 201 -8.51 17.31 0.25
CA LEU A 201 -8.21 18.65 0.72
C LEU A 201 -6.87 18.78 1.42
N SER A 202 -6.51 17.79 2.26
CA SER A 202 -5.23 17.79 2.96
C SER A 202 -4.03 17.73 2.00
N ARG A 203 -4.15 17.00 0.88
CA ARG A 203 -3.11 16.90 -0.16
C ARG A 203 -2.88 18.21 -0.91
N LEU A 204 -3.87 19.08 -0.97
CA LEU A 204 -3.74 20.43 -1.57
C LEU A 204 -2.79 21.35 -0.77
N ASN A 205 -2.31 20.96 0.40
CA ASN A 205 -1.22 21.66 1.07
C ASN A 205 0.15 21.41 0.40
N MET A 206 0.27 20.36 -0.42
CA MET A 206 1.50 20.05 -1.14
C MET A 206 1.67 20.96 -2.37
N PRO A 207 2.75 21.74 -2.48
CA PRO A 207 2.97 22.68 -3.60
C PRO A 207 2.89 22.01 -4.96
N MET A 208 3.48 20.84 -5.13
CA MET A 208 3.41 20.04 -6.34
C MET A 208 1.95 19.72 -6.70
N MET A 209 1.12 19.30 -5.75
CA MET A 209 -0.27 18.96 -6.01
C MET A 209 -1.07 20.19 -6.49
N GLN A 210 -0.87 21.33 -5.83
CA GLN A 210 -1.48 22.61 -6.27
C GLN A 210 -1.05 22.95 -7.70
N ASN A 211 0.24 22.78 -8.00
CA ASN A 211 0.78 23.05 -9.33
C ASN A 211 0.17 22.11 -10.39
N MET A 212 0.08 20.81 -10.11
CA MET A 212 -0.53 19.83 -11.02
C MET A 212 -1.99 20.18 -11.32
N VAL A 213 -2.80 20.50 -10.31
CA VAL A 213 -4.20 20.93 -10.50
C VAL A 213 -4.28 22.21 -11.34
N ARG A 214 -3.41 23.19 -11.07
CA ARG A 214 -3.32 24.46 -11.84
C ARG A 214 -2.96 24.21 -13.30
N LEU A 215 -1.97 23.36 -13.55
CA LEU A 215 -1.52 23.03 -14.92
C LEU A 215 -2.60 22.24 -15.68
N PHE A 216 -3.28 21.29 -15.01
CA PHE A 216 -4.39 20.56 -15.60
C PHE A 216 -5.52 21.50 -16.02
N LYS A 217 -6.00 22.38 -15.12
CA LYS A 217 -7.05 23.38 -15.43
C LYS A 217 -6.69 24.31 -16.57
N ARG A 218 -5.40 24.52 -16.85
CA ARG A 218 -4.89 25.35 -17.96
C ARG A 218 -4.56 24.54 -19.23
N GLY A 219 -4.78 23.22 -19.24
CA GLY A 219 -4.42 22.35 -20.36
C GLY A 219 -2.90 22.30 -20.63
N LYS A 220 -2.08 22.48 -19.61
CA LYS A 220 -0.60 22.56 -19.71
C LYS A 220 0.12 21.32 -19.20
N LEU A 221 -0.58 20.32 -18.68
CA LEU A 221 0.01 19.01 -18.40
C LEU A 221 0.28 18.27 -19.72
N ASN A 222 1.36 17.50 -19.75
CA ASN A 222 1.58 16.55 -20.84
C ASN A 222 0.53 15.42 -20.77
N LYS A 223 0.43 14.63 -21.83
CA LYS A 223 -0.57 13.56 -21.95
C LYS A 223 -0.45 12.52 -20.83
N GLU A 224 0.76 12.18 -20.46
CA GLU A 224 1.06 11.16 -19.47
C GLU A 224 0.57 11.57 -18.08
N THR A 225 0.88 12.79 -17.67
CA THR A 225 0.48 13.34 -16.37
C THR A 225 -1.01 13.67 -16.33
N SER A 226 -1.61 14.17 -17.44
CA SER A 226 -3.04 14.56 -17.48
C SER A 226 -3.99 13.37 -17.35
N ARG A 227 -3.56 12.16 -17.74
CA ARG A 227 -4.42 10.95 -17.69
C ARG A 227 -5.01 10.68 -16.31
N TRP A 228 -4.28 10.98 -15.25
CA TRP A 228 -4.77 10.78 -13.88
C TRP A 228 -5.95 11.72 -13.53
N PHE A 229 -6.04 12.87 -14.18
CA PHE A 229 -7.12 13.83 -14.01
C PHE A 229 -8.28 13.64 -15.00
N GLU A 230 -8.11 12.80 -16.02
CA GLU A 230 -9.10 12.61 -17.09
C GLU A 230 -10.39 11.96 -16.56
N LYS A 231 -11.51 12.38 -17.12
CA LYS A 231 -12.84 11.82 -16.89
C LYS A 231 -13.50 11.44 -18.23
N PRO A 232 -14.21 10.33 -18.26
CA PRO A 232 -14.28 9.26 -17.25
C PRO A 232 -13.01 8.41 -17.25
N PRO A 233 -12.64 7.82 -16.12
CA PRO A 233 -11.56 6.85 -16.08
C PRO A 233 -11.97 5.60 -16.87
N LYS A 234 -10.98 4.80 -17.29
CA LYS A 234 -11.25 3.49 -17.87
C LYS A 234 -11.94 2.60 -16.84
N ILE A 235 -12.94 1.82 -17.29
CA ILE A 235 -13.61 0.82 -16.44
C ILE A 235 -12.63 -0.27 -16.04
N GLU A 236 -11.77 -0.68 -16.96
CA GLU A 236 -10.77 -1.73 -16.77
C GLU A 236 -9.40 -1.24 -17.25
N GLU A 237 -8.37 -1.71 -16.57
CA GLU A 237 -6.99 -1.41 -16.92
C GLU A 237 -6.15 -2.69 -16.80
N LEU A 238 -5.20 -2.86 -17.70
CA LEU A 238 -4.19 -3.92 -17.65
C LEU A 238 -2.81 -3.31 -17.88
N TYR A 239 -1.86 -3.66 -17.01
CA TYR A 239 -0.47 -3.21 -17.11
C TYR A 239 0.50 -4.39 -17.04
N ASP A 240 1.57 -4.34 -17.84
CA ASP A 240 2.71 -5.24 -17.79
C ASP A 240 3.78 -4.57 -16.91
N VAL A 241 3.75 -4.82 -15.60
CA VAL A 241 4.58 -4.12 -14.62
C VAL A 241 6.08 -4.39 -14.78
N ASN A 242 6.45 -5.47 -15.47
CA ASN A 242 7.86 -5.77 -15.75
C ASN A 242 8.42 -4.89 -16.88
N ASN A 243 7.60 -4.53 -17.87
CA ASN A 243 8.00 -3.69 -19.01
C ASN A 243 7.54 -2.24 -18.88
N ASP A 244 6.59 -1.97 -18.00
CA ASP A 244 6.03 -0.65 -17.71
C ASP A 244 5.85 -0.48 -16.18
N PRO A 245 6.94 -0.36 -15.42
CA PRO A 245 6.90 -0.28 -13.96
C PRO A 245 6.18 0.97 -13.42
N HIS A 246 5.92 1.94 -14.29
CA HIS A 246 5.15 3.14 -13.96
C HIS A 246 3.68 3.06 -14.37
N GLU A 247 3.26 1.97 -15.00
CA GLU A 247 1.89 1.71 -15.41
C GLU A 247 1.29 2.86 -16.24
N MET A 248 2.07 3.25 -17.27
CA MET A 248 1.72 4.34 -18.18
C MET A 248 0.95 3.87 -19.40
N LYS A 249 1.08 2.59 -19.78
CA LYS A 249 0.48 2.02 -20.99
C LYS A 249 -0.61 1.01 -20.63
N ASN A 250 -1.86 1.45 -20.62
CA ASN A 250 -3.00 0.55 -20.45
C ASN A 250 -3.14 -0.38 -21.68
N LEU A 251 -3.06 -1.70 -21.46
CA LEU A 251 -3.09 -2.75 -22.46
C LEU A 251 -4.50 -3.37 -22.64
N ILE A 252 -5.51 -2.87 -21.94
CA ILE A 252 -6.85 -3.49 -21.88
C ILE A 252 -7.49 -3.68 -23.26
N ASP A 253 -7.28 -2.76 -24.17
CA ASP A 253 -7.85 -2.78 -25.52
C ASP A 253 -6.95 -3.50 -26.53
N ASN A 254 -5.80 -4.06 -26.11
CA ASN A 254 -4.87 -4.73 -27.02
C ASN A 254 -5.22 -6.23 -27.14
N PRO A 255 -5.64 -6.70 -28.32
CA PRO A 255 -6.07 -8.09 -28.52
C PRO A 255 -5.01 -9.14 -28.18
N ALA A 256 -3.72 -8.76 -28.22
CA ALA A 256 -2.63 -9.65 -27.87
C ALA A 256 -2.65 -10.10 -26.40
N TYR A 257 -3.33 -9.36 -25.54
CA TYR A 257 -3.42 -9.63 -24.08
C TYR A 257 -4.83 -10.07 -23.65
N SER A 258 -5.73 -10.40 -24.57
CA SER A 258 -7.12 -10.78 -24.25
C SER A 258 -7.21 -11.96 -23.26
N LYS A 259 -6.31 -12.94 -23.38
CA LYS A 259 -6.27 -14.10 -22.48
C LYS A 259 -5.87 -13.70 -21.06
N GLU A 260 -4.90 -12.80 -20.91
CA GLU A 260 -4.45 -12.27 -19.63
C GLU A 260 -5.56 -11.44 -18.96
N VAL A 261 -6.24 -10.61 -19.73
CA VAL A 261 -7.41 -9.85 -19.27
C VAL A 261 -8.49 -10.79 -18.75
N GLU A 262 -8.87 -11.80 -19.52
CA GLU A 262 -9.92 -12.74 -19.13
C GLU A 262 -9.56 -13.53 -17.88
N ARG A 263 -8.31 -14.02 -17.79
CA ARG A 263 -7.80 -14.75 -16.64
C ARG A 263 -7.81 -13.90 -15.37
N LEU A 264 -7.24 -12.68 -15.42
CA LEU A 264 -7.14 -11.81 -14.25
C LEU A 264 -8.50 -11.23 -13.83
N ARG A 265 -9.39 -10.98 -14.79
CA ARG A 265 -10.78 -10.60 -14.51
C ARG A 265 -11.50 -11.69 -13.73
N GLY A 266 -11.40 -12.95 -14.20
CA GLY A 266 -12.01 -14.09 -13.52
C GLY A 266 -11.47 -14.28 -12.11
N GLU A 267 -10.16 -14.14 -11.93
CA GLU A 267 -9.49 -14.24 -10.61
C GLU A 267 -9.96 -13.15 -9.65
N MET A 268 -10.02 -11.90 -10.11
CA MET A 268 -10.51 -10.79 -9.29
C MET A 268 -12.00 -10.93 -8.95
N GLU A 269 -12.83 -11.42 -9.88
CA GLU A 269 -14.25 -11.66 -9.62
C GLU A 269 -14.44 -12.75 -8.55
N ALA A 270 -13.65 -13.81 -8.60
CA ALA A 270 -13.65 -14.86 -7.59
C ALA A 270 -13.25 -14.29 -6.21
N TRP A 271 -12.19 -13.49 -6.14
CA TRP A 271 -11.76 -12.84 -4.91
C TRP A 271 -12.81 -11.88 -4.35
N ASN A 272 -13.39 -11.02 -5.20
CA ASN A 272 -14.44 -10.08 -4.78
C ASN A 272 -15.65 -10.80 -4.19
N LYS A 273 -16.05 -11.93 -4.77
CA LYS A 273 -17.17 -12.74 -4.27
C LYS A 273 -16.92 -13.24 -2.84
N CYS A 274 -15.69 -13.57 -2.51
CA CYS A 274 -15.29 -14.09 -1.19
C CYS A 274 -15.06 -12.99 -0.16
N TYR A 275 -14.39 -11.89 -0.56
CA TYR A 275 -13.81 -10.94 0.38
C TYR A 275 -14.39 -9.52 0.28
N ASN A 276 -15.21 -9.24 -0.73
CA ASN A 276 -15.83 -7.92 -0.91
C ASN A 276 -17.36 -8.01 -1.13
N PRO A 277 -18.11 -8.54 -0.14
CA PRO A 277 -19.54 -8.82 -0.29
C PRO A 277 -20.40 -7.57 -0.48
N TYR A 278 -19.85 -6.39 -0.22
CA TYR A 278 -20.56 -5.10 -0.30
C TYR A 278 -20.26 -4.32 -1.58
N LEU A 279 -19.45 -4.86 -2.49
CA LEU A 279 -18.98 -4.18 -3.70
C LEU A 279 -20.11 -3.63 -4.58
N GLY A 280 -21.25 -4.34 -4.65
CA GLY A 280 -22.40 -3.95 -5.46
C GLY A 280 -23.41 -3.01 -4.78
N LEU A 281 -23.21 -2.67 -3.50
CA LEU A 281 -24.17 -1.84 -2.76
C LEU A 281 -23.95 -0.36 -3.04
N THR A 282 -25.03 0.39 -3.11
CA THR A 282 -25.00 1.86 -3.05
C THR A 282 -24.56 2.34 -1.66
N GLU A 283 -24.15 3.60 -1.53
CA GLU A 283 -23.81 4.19 -0.22
C GLU A 283 -24.98 4.12 0.78
N ALA A 284 -26.19 4.33 0.31
CA ALA A 284 -27.40 4.26 1.16
C ALA A 284 -27.67 2.83 1.67
N GLU A 285 -27.58 1.84 0.78
CA GLU A 285 -27.75 0.43 1.14
C GLU A 285 -26.65 -0.05 2.09
N LEU A 286 -25.40 0.35 1.85
CA LEU A 286 -24.29 0.00 2.70
C LEU A 286 -24.44 0.62 4.09
N ARG A 287 -24.84 1.89 4.15
CA ARG A 287 -25.06 2.60 5.41
C ARG A 287 -26.18 1.92 6.24
N GLU A 288 -27.30 1.61 5.62
CA GLU A 288 -28.40 0.90 6.28
C GLU A 288 -27.97 -0.50 6.77
N LYS A 289 -27.13 -1.19 5.98
CA LYS A 289 -26.63 -2.51 6.34
C LYS A 289 -25.63 -2.47 7.50
N LEU A 290 -24.75 -1.49 7.56
CA LEU A 290 -23.73 -1.36 8.60
C LEU A 290 -24.24 -0.61 9.83
N TRP A 291 -25.15 0.32 9.64
CA TRP A 291 -25.75 1.16 10.67
C TRP A 291 -27.28 1.16 10.53
N PRO A 292 -27.95 0.07 10.92
CA PRO A 292 -29.40 -0.03 10.81
C PRO A 292 -30.11 1.14 11.52
N GLY A 293 -31.03 1.80 10.82
CA GLY A 293 -31.68 3.00 11.34
C GLY A 293 -30.77 4.22 11.50
N GLY A 294 -29.56 4.19 10.94
CA GLY A 294 -28.58 5.26 11.02
C GLY A 294 -27.78 5.31 12.33
N GLU A 295 -27.97 4.33 13.22
CA GLU A 295 -27.24 4.22 14.48
C GLU A 295 -26.02 3.30 14.34
N GLN A 296 -24.85 3.78 14.75
CA GLN A 296 -23.63 2.97 14.75
C GLN A 296 -23.75 1.86 15.80
N PRO A 297 -23.65 0.57 15.41
CA PRO A 297 -23.71 -0.52 16.36
C PRO A 297 -22.50 -0.49 17.29
N ILE A 298 -22.74 -0.73 18.58
CA ILE A 298 -21.67 -0.94 19.55
C ILE A 298 -21.31 -2.43 19.49
N VAL A 299 -20.07 -2.69 19.06
CA VAL A 299 -19.53 -4.06 19.02
C VAL A 299 -18.55 -4.21 20.17
N GLU A 300 -18.80 -5.17 21.04
CA GLU A 300 -17.84 -5.49 22.09
C GLU A 300 -16.57 -6.13 21.47
N PRO A 301 -15.36 -5.77 21.95
CA PRO A 301 -14.15 -6.36 21.45
C PRO A 301 -14.12 -7.87 21.69
N PRO A 302 -13.61 -8.67 20.74
CA PRO A 302 -13.51 -10.11 20.90
C PRO A 302 -12.54 -10.45 22.04
N VAL A 303 -12.87 -11.48 22.81
CA VAL A 303 -12.00 -11.99 23.88
C VAL A 303 -11.04 -13.02 23.31
N CYS A 304 -9.75 -12.72 23.39
CA CYS A 304 -8.70 -13.68 23.01
C CYS A 304 -8.42 -14.65 24.18
N VAL A 305 -8.65 -15.94 23.96
CA VAL A 305 -8.41 -16.98 24.95
C VAL A 305 -7.25 -17.87 24.50
N LYS A 306 -6.23 -18.00 25.34
CA LYS A 306 -5.13 -18.92 25.09
C LYS A 306 -5.61 -20.37 25.28
N THR A 307 -5.63 -21.17 24.21
CA THR A 307 -6.02 -22.58 24.25
C THR A 307 -4.82 -23.48 24.00
N GLY A 308 -4.02 -23.74 25.03
CA GLY A 308 -2.80 -24.54 24.93
C GLY A 308 -1.53 -23.70 24.69
N THR A 309 -0.40 -24.38 24.52
CA THR A 309 0.95 -23.78 24.51
C THR A 309 1.20 -22.86 23.28
N ASN A 310 0.54 -23.12 22.15
CA ASN A 310 0.78 -22.40 20.88
C ASN A 310 -0.51 -22.11 20.10
N LYS A 311 -1.67 -22.08 20.75
CA LYS A 311 -2.95 -21.76 20.08
C LYS A 311 -3.65 -20.60 20.76
N ILE A 312 -4.12 -19.65 19.99
CA ILE A 312 -5.01 -18.56 20.42
C ILE A 312 -6.35 -18.78 19.74
N GLN A 313 -7.42 -18.74 20.50
CA GLN A 313 -8.79 -18.76 19.98
C GLN A 313 -9.44 -17.42 20.26
N VAL A 314 -10.02 -16.80 19.24
CA VAL A 314 -10.87 -15.62 19.38
C VAL A 314 -12.28 -16.11 19.60
N LYS A 315 -12.90 -15.68 20.69
CA LYS A 315 -14.33 -15.88 20.94
C LYS A 315 -15.02 -14.54 20.66
N SER A 316 -15.94 -14.52 19.69
CA SER A 316 -16.86 -13.40 19.56
C SER A 316 -17.92 -13.51 20.64
N ASN A 317 -18.24 -12.42 21.30
CA ASN A 317 -19.43 -12.31 22.13
C ASN A 317 -20.62 -12.09 21.19
N THR A 318 -21.11 -13.17 20.54
CA THR A 318 -22.39 -13.15 19.81
C THR A 318 -23.52 -13.48 20.77
#